data_529545f1a94827dbed9b9046a93b81c7
#
_entry.id   529545f1a94827dbed9b9046a93b81c7
#
_cell.length_a   1.000
_cell.length_b   1.000
_cell.length_c   1.000
_cell.angle_alpha   90.00
_cell.angle_beta   90.00
_cell.angle_gamma   90.00
#
_symmetry.space_group_name_H-M   'P 1'
#
loop_
_entity.id
_entity.type
_entity.pdbx_description
1 polymer ?
#
loop_
_entity_poly.entity_id
_entity_poly.type
_entity_poly.pdbx_seq_one_letter_code
_entity_poly.pdbx_strand_id
1 'polypeptide(L)'
;MEAIFSDPKRDLFTSIDLMRNMFKDANGGMDNRNFANPATSACKRMCMMLRWLVRRNSPVDLGLWKNVSPRKLMIPLDVHVLDAVERLQLIDGNIYNNRKTAERITEALVGMCPEDPIKYDFALFGYGIDHIGDGEEIVE
;
A
#
# COMPACT_ATOMS: atom_id res chain seq x y z
N MET A 1 5.60 9.79 15.91
CA MET A 1 5.20 8.86 14.83
C MET A 1 5.98 9.10 13.53
N GLU A 2 5.90 10.31 12.95
CA GLU A 2 6.62 10.63 11.71
C GLU A 2 8.10 10.20 11.73
N ALA A 3 8.80 10.43 12.83
CA ALA A 3 10.22 10.08 12.99
C ALA A 3 10.54 8.59 12.74
N ILE A 4 9.60 7.68 13.01
CA ILE A 4 9.77 6.25 12.73
C ILE A 4 9.89 6.00 11.23
N PHE A 5 9.12 6.74 10.44
CA PHE A 5 9.03 6.58 8.99
C PHE A 5 10.01 7.45 8.21
N SER A 6 10.58 8.49 8.83
CA SER A 6 11.53 9.40 8.18
C SER A 6 12.96 8.86 8.10
N ASP A 7 13.28 7.78 8.82
CA ASP A 7 14.60 7.16 8.77
C ASP A 7 14.89 6.58 7.38
N PRO A 8 15.86 7.11 6.62
CA PRO A 8 16.14 6.69 5.25
C PRO A 8 16.71 5.26 5.15
N LYS A 9 17.25 4.73 6.24
CA LYS A 9 17.86 3.39 6.30
C LYS A 9 16.85 2.29 6.59
N ARG A 10 15.62 2.66 6.96
CA ARG A 10 14.59 1.70 7.35
C ARG A 10 13.53 1.60 6.26
N ASP A 11 13.21 0.38 5.85
CA ASP A 11 12.10 0.14 4.92
C ASP A 11 10.74 0.39 5.59
N LEU A 12 9.71 0.51 4.76
CA LEU A 12 8.37 0.86 5.23
C LEU A 12 7.77 -0.20 6.15
N PHE A 13 7.93 -1.47 5.81
CA PHE A 13 7.35 -2.56 6.60
C PHE A 13 8.03 -2.72 7.95
N THR A 14 9.34 -2.50 8.04
CA THR A 14 10.06 -2.42 9.32
C THR A 14 9.55 -1.25 10.17
N SER A 15 9.28 -0.10 9.56
CA SER A 15 8.70 1.05 10.26
C SER A 15 7.28 0.76 10.75
N ILE A 16 6.46 0.06 9.96
CA ILE A 16 5.12 -0.39 10.35
C ILE A 16 5.21 -1.35 11.55
N ASP A 17 6.15 -2.29 11.53
CA ASP A 17 6.31 -3.25 12.64
C ASP A 17 6.72 -2.56 13.94
N LEU A 18 7.63 -1.60 13.88
CA LEU A 18 7.98 -0.78 15.04
C LEU A 18 6.77 -0.05 15.62
N MET A 19 5.98 0.59 14.76
CA MET A 19 4.76 1.28 15.20
C MET A 19 3.75 0.29 15.79
N ARG A 20 3.56 -0.87 15.17
CA ARG A 20 2.70 -1.95 15.68
C ARG A 20 3.12 -2.37 17.09
N ASN A 21 4.43 -2.60 17.30
CA ASN A 21 4.96 -3.02 18.60
C ASN A 21 4.78 -1.93 19.67
N MET A 22 4.96 -0.64 19.33
CA MET A 22 4.67 0.46 20.26
C MET A 22 3.20 0.46 20.72
N PHE A 23 2.26 0.25 19.80
CA PHE A 23 0.83 0.15 20.15
C PHE A 23 0.52 -1.10 20.95
N LYS A 24 1.17 -2.21 20.65
CA LYS A 24 1.04 -3.45 21.40
C LYS A 24 1.51 -3.26 22.85
N ASP A 25 2.67 -2.66 23.07
CA ASP A 25 3.21 -2.38 24.41
C ASP A 25 2.27 -1.45 25.19
N ALA A 26 1.79 -0.37 24.56
CA ALA A 26 0.83 0.55 25.15
C ALA A 26 -0.52 -0.10 25.48
N ASN A 27 -0.87 -1.18 24.78
CA ASN A 27 -2.11 -1.94 24.96
C ASN A 27 -1.91 -3.21 25.84
N GLY A 28 -0.96 -3.19 26.74
CA GLY A 28 -0.70 -4.29 27.68
C GLY A 28 -0.25 -5.60 27.01
N GLY A 29 0.44 -5.52 25.89
CA GLY A 29 0.96 -6.66 25.14
C GLY A 29 -0.05 -7.31 24.18
N MET A 30 -1.26 -6.77 24.06
CA MET A 30 -2.29 -7.28 23.14
C MET A 30 -2.16 -6.71 21.75
N ASP A 31 -2.24 -7.59 20.75
CA ASP A 31 -2.29 -7.18 19.35
C ASP A 31 -3.61 -6.46 19.03
N ASN A 32 -3.51 -5.44 18.17
CA ASN A 32 -4.66 -4.72 17.65
C ASN A 32 -4.96 -5.21 16.22
N ARG A 33 -6.22 -5.58 15.95
CA ARG A 33 -6.68 -6.07 14.64
C ARG A 33 -6.47 -5.08 13.48
N ASN A 34 -6.29 -3.78 13.77
CA ASN A 34 -6.03 -2.78 12.76
C ASN A 34 -4.58 -2.80 12.27
N PHE A 35 -3.68 -3.45 12.99
CA PHE A 35 -2.27 -3.59 12.65
C PHE A 35 -1.98 -5.02 12.21
N ALA A 36 -2.11 -5.28 10.92
CA ALA A 36 -1.74 -6.57 10.35
C ALA A 36 -0.23 -6.84 10.52
N ASN A 37 0.14 -8.13 10.53
CA ASN A 37 1.54 -8.52 10.63
C ASN A 37 2.29 -8.16 9.34
N PRO A 38 3.26 -7.22 9.38
CA PRO A 38 3.98 -6.77 8.19
C PRO A 38 4.95 -7.80 7.61
N ALA A 39 5.21 -8.92 8.32
CA ALA A 39 6.04 -9.99 7.78
C ALA A 39 5.40 -10.67 6.56
N THR A 40 4.07 -10.76 6.52
CA THR A 40 3.32 -11.49 5.48
C THR A 40 2.24 -10.66 4.81
N SER A 41 1.61 -9.75 5.53
CA SER A 41 0.51 -8.92 5.04
C SER A 41 1.01 -7.73 4.23
N ALA A 42 0.23 -7.34 3.22
CA ALA A 42 0.40 -6.07 2.50
C ALA A 42 0.07 -4.83 3.36
N CYS A 43 -0.44 -4.99 4.58
CA CYS A 43 -0.75 -3.92 5.54
C CYS A 43 -1.59 -2.78 4.93
N LYS A 44 -2.62 -3.10 4.16
CA LYS A 44 -3.43 -2.13 3.39
C LYS A 44 -3.81 -0.88 4.19
N ARG A 45 -4.39 -1.06 5.40
CA ARG A 45 -4.86 0.07 6.23
C ARG A 45 -3.74 1.01 6.62
N MET A 46 -2.57 0.45 6.94
CA MET A 46 -1.38 1.22 7.28
C MET A 46 -0.83 1.96 6.07
N CYS A 47 -0.77 1.29 4.92
CA CYS A 47 -0.33 1.90 3.67
C CYS A 47 -1.27 3.04 3.24
N MET A 48 -2.60 2.88 3.41
CA MET A 48 -3.57 3.94 3.16
C MET A 48 -3.37 5.15 4.08
N MET A 49 -3.21 4.90 5.38
CA MET A 49 -2.96 5.97 6.37
C MET A 49 -1.67 6.73 6.02
N LEU A 50 -0.60 6.01 5.72
CA LEU A 50 0.68 6.61 5.35
C LEU A 50 0.57 7.42 4.06
N ARG A 51 -0.17 6.94 3.06
CA ARG A 51 -0.46 7.71 1.86
C ARG A 51 -1.12 9.05 2.20
N TRP A 52 -2.17 9.04 3.01
CA TRP A 52 -2.86 10.28 3.40
C TRP A 52 -1.96 11.26 4.16
N LEU A 53 -1.09 10.74 5.02
CA LEU A 53 -0.21 11.59 5.85
C LEU A 53 0.97 12.15 5.06
N VAL A 54 1.49 11.43 4.07
CA VAL A 54 2.75 11.75 3.40
C VAL A 54 2.56 12.45 2.06
N ARG A 55 1.62 11.98 1.21
CA ARG A 55 1.46 12.52 -0.15
C ARG A 55 0.92 13.94 -0.13
N ARG A 56 1.55 14.77 -0.98
CA ARG A 56 1.21 16.18 -1.18
C ARG A 56 0.70 16.38 -2.60
N ASN A 57 0.12 17.55 -2.84
CA ASN A 57 -0.40 17.92 -4.18
C ASN A 57 -1.45 16.94 -4.72
N SER A 58 -2.24 16.39 -3.82
CA SER A 58 -3.32 15.46 -4.10
C SER A 58 -4.62 16.01 -3.50
N PRO A 59 -5.75 15.92 -4.22
CA PRO A 59 -7.03 16.43 -3.72
C PRO A 59 -7.59 15.61 -2.55
N VAL A 60 -7.04 14.45 -2.27
CA VAL A 60 -7.56 13.49 -1.29
C VAL A 60 -6.59 13.16 -0.17
N ASP A 61 -5.32 13.56 -0.30
CA ASP A 61 -4.29 13.29 0.69
C ASP A 61 -3.99 14.56 1.51
N LEU A 62 -3.65 14.38 2.79
CA LEU A 62 -3.47 15.50 3.74
C LEU A 62 -2.06 16.10 3.70
N GLY A 63 -1.04 15.27 3.43
CA GLY A 63 0.34 15.70 3.34
C GLY A 63 0.90 16.34 4.62
N LEU A 64 0.50 15.83 5.80
CA LEU A 64 0.88 16.40 7.10
C LEU A 64 2.33 16.10 7.47
N TRP A 65 2.84 14.95 7.06
CA TRP A 65 4.22 14.52 7.36
C TRP A 65 5.17 15.05 6.29
N LYS A 66 6.05 15.95 6.71
CA LYS A 66 6.94 16.69 5.79
C LYS A 66 8.28 15.99 5.59
N ASN A 67 8.69 15.14 6.54
CA ASN A 67 10.01 14.50 6.57
C ASN A 67 10.00 13.06 6.05
N VAL A 68 8.86 12.58 5.57
CA VAL A 68 8.75 11.27 4.91
C VAL A 68 8.60 11.48 3.41
N SER A 69 9.45 10.81 2.62
CA SER A 69 9.37 10.88 1.17
C SER A 69 8.24 10.01 0.62
N PRO A 70 7.42 10.49 -0.33
CA PRO A 70 6.45 9.66 -1.05
C PRO A 70 7.06 8.44 -1.76
N ARG A 71 8.34 8.50 -2.11
CA ARG A 71 9.10 7.38 -2.72
C ARG A 71 9.10 6.13 -1.84
N LYS A 72 8.94 6.30 -0.53
CA LYS A 72 8.98 5.23 0.47
C LYS A 72 7.67 4.50 0.63
N LEU A 73 6.59 5.06 0.09
CA LEU A 73 5.25 4.51 0.25
C LEU A 73 5.07 3.21 -0.53
N MET A 74 4.15 2.39 -0.03
CA MET A 74 3.75 1.12 -0.62
C MET A 74 2.30 1.18 -1.08
N ILE A 75 1.96 0.50 -2.17
CA ILE A 75 0.59 0.43 -2.67
C ILE A 75 -0.35 -0.13 -1.61
N PRO A 76 -1.47 0.53 -1.30
CA PRO A 76 -2.53 -0.05 -0.47
C PRO A 76 -3.24 -1.16 -1.25
N LEU A 77 -2.77 -2.40 -1.09
CA LEU A 77 -3.22 -3.53 -1.88
C LEU A 77 -4.56 -4.06 -1.41
N ASP A 78 -5.53 -4.12 -2.33
CA ASP A 78 -6.81 -4.78 -2.13
C ASP A 78 -7.26 -5.56 -3.37
N VAL A 79 -8.45 -6.15 -3.31
CA VAL A 79 -8.97 -6.99 -4.39
C VAL A 79 -9.18 -6.22 -5.70
N HIS A 80 -9.55 -4.94 -5.65
CA HIS A 80 -9.76 -4.10 -6.84
C HIS A 80 -8.43 -3.72 -7.50
N VAL A 81 -7.42 -3.39 -6.68
CA VAL A 81 -6.07 -3.13 -7.18
C VAL A 81 -5.46 -4.40 -7.76
N LEU A 82 -5.67 -5.56 -7.12
CA LEU A 82 -5.21 -6.85 -7.66
C LEU A 82 -5.85 -7.15 -9.00
N ASP A 83 -7.17 -6.98 -9.14
CA ASP A 83 -7.88 -7.18 -10.40
C ASP A 83 -7.36 -6.24 -11.51
N ALA A 84 -7.18 -4.97 -11.19
CA ALA A 84 -6.60 -4.01 -12.12
C ALA A 84 -5.18 -4.40 -12.57
N VAL A 85 -4.33 -4.81 -11.64
CA VAL A 85 -2.95 -5.23 -11.92
C VAL A 85 -2.91 -6.46 -12.83
N GLU A 86 -3.80 -7.44 -12.59
CA GLU A 86 -3.91 -8.64 -13.39
C GLU A 86 -4.40 -8.32 -14.82
N ARG A 87 -5.47 -7.54 -14.96
CA ARG A 87 -6.03 -7.14 -16.26
C ARG A 87 -5.04 -6.31 -17.09
N LEU A 88 -4.33 -5.40 -16.45
CA LEU A 88 -3.34 -4.54 -17.09
C LEU A 88 -1.98 -5.22 -17.28
N GLN A 89 -1.81 -6.43 -16.76
CA GLN A 89 -0.55 -7.18 -16.82
C GLN A 89 0.66 -6.36 -16.33
N LEU A 90 0.48 -5.63 -15.22
CA LEU A 90 1.52 -4.74 -14.70
C LEU A 90 2.71 -5.49 -14.11
N ILE A 91 2.49 -6.72 -13.65
CA ILE A 91 3.54 -7.63 -13.15
C ILE A 91 3.28 -9.05 -13.63
N ASP A 92 4.34 -9.80 -13.86
CA ASP A 92 4.26 -11.19 -14.32
C ASP A 92 4.00 -12.18 -13.18
N GLY A 93 3.45 -13.35 -13.53
CA GLY A 93 3.28 -14.48 -12.63
C GLY A 93 2.11 -14.35 -11.66
N ASN A 94 2.05 -15.29 -10.71
CA ASN A 94 0.94 -15.33 -9.75
C ASN A 94 0.95 -14.13 -8.80
N ILE A 95 -0.24 -13.61 -8.54
CA ILE A 95 -0.47 -12.50 -7.62
C ILE A 95 -1.42 -12.94 -6.49
N TYR A 96 -1.11 -12.51 -5.28
CA TYR A 96 -1.87 -12.80 -4.08
C TYR A 96 -1.95 -11.54 -3.21
N ASN A 97 -2.98 -11.44 -2.38
CA ASN A 97 -3.09 -10.31 -1.44
C ASN A 97 -2.11 -10.47 -0.27
N ASN A 98 -0.84 -10.19 -0.52
CA ASN A 98 0.22 -10.30 0.48
C ASN A 98 1.32 -9.24 0.26
N ARG A 99 2.26 -9.17 1.21
CA ARG A 99 3.40 -8.25 1.18
C ARG A 99 4.21 -8.37 -0.12
N LYS A 100 4.56 -9.57 -0.52
CA LYS A 100 5.41 -9.80 -1.70
C LYS A 100 4.80 -9.22 -2.97
N THR A 101 3.50 -9.39 -3.15
CA THR A 101 2.78 -8.82 -4.30
C THR A 101 2.74 -7.29 -4.22
N ALA A 102 2.49 -6.72 -3.04
CA ALA A 102 2.52 -5.26 -2.85
C ALA A 102 3.89 -4.68 -3.19
N GLU A 103 4.98 -5.32 -2.77
CA GLU A 103 6.35 -4.92 -3.11
C GLU A 103 6.60 -4.95 -4.61
N ARG A 104 6.20 -6.02 -5.31
CA ARG A 104 6.37 -6.17 -6.77
C ARG A 104 5.58 -5.13 -7.56
N ILE A 105 4.34 -4.87 -7.19
CA ILE A 105 3.51 -3.84 -7.82
C ILE A 105 4.13 -2.47 -7.59
N THR A 106 4.53 -2.16 -6.36
CA THR A 106 5.14 -0.86 -6.04
C THR A 106 6.45 -0.66 -6.82
N GLU A 107 7.27 -1.69 -6.98
CA GLU A 107 8.48 -1.62 -7.79
C GLU A 107 8.19 -1.29 -9.25
N ALA A 108 7.15 -1.90 -9.85
CA ALA A 108 6.71 -1.55 -11.19
C ALA A 108 6.26 -0.08 -11.28
N LEU A 109 5.53 0.42 -10.28
CA LEU A 109 5.09 1.82 -10.21
C LEU A 109 6.27 2.79 -9.99
N VAL A 110 7.31 2.39 -9.25
CA VAL A 110 8.56 3.15 -9.12
C VAL A 110 9.24 3.31 -10.48
N GLY A 111 9.21 2.30 -11.33
CA GLY A 111 9.69 2.40 -12.71
C GLY A 111 8.96 3.45 -13.54
N MET A 112 7.68 3.69 -13.26
CA MET A 112 6.84 4.68 -13.95
C MET A 112 6.99 6.10 -13.35
N CYS A 113 7.05 6.21 -12.02
CA CYS A 113 7.23 7.47 -11.30
C CYS A 113 8.03 7.26 -10.01
N PRO A 114 9.37 7.40 -10.06
CA PRO A 114 10.22 7.18 -8.88
C PRO A 114 9.94 8.13 -7.72
N GLU A 115 9.47 9.34 -8.02
CA GLU A 115 9.23 10.40 -7.01
C GLU A 115 7.97 10.15 -6.19
N ASP A 116 6.94 9.55 -6.80
CA ASP A 116 5.63 9.34 -6.18
C ASP A 116 4.94 8.11 -6.80
N PRO A 117 5.41 6.90 -6.52
CA PRO A 117 4.90 5.69 -7.16
C PRO A 117 3.43 5.43 -6.84
N ILE A 118 2.93 5.89 -5.69
CA ILE A 118 1.57 5.63 -5.23
C ILE A 118 0.54 6.62 -5.79
N LYS A 119 0.96 7.57 -6.61
CA LYS A 119 0.02 8.45 -7.33
C LYS A 119 -0.97 7.70 -8.22
N TYR A 120 -0.63 6.48 -8.62
CA TYR A 120 -1.47 5.62 -9.47
C TYR A 120 -2.53 4.81 -8.70
N ASP A 121 -2.50 4.83 -7.36
CA ASP A 121 -3.38 4.00 -6.52
C ASP A 121 -4.87 4.18 -6.85
N PHE A 122 -5.35 5.42 -6.92
CA PHE A 122 -6.75 5.68 -7.27
C PHE A 122 -7.12 5.28 -8.70
N ALA A 123 -6.20 5.42 -9.64
CA ALA A 123 -6.43 4.99 -11.00
C ALA A 123 -6.58 3.46 -11.08
N LEU A 124 -5.72 2.73 -10.37
CA LEU A 124 -5.81 1.27 -10.30
C LEU A 124 -7.07 0.81 -9.57
N PHE A 125 -7.39 1.42 -8.44
CA PHE A 125 -8.60 1.12 -7.67
C PHE A 125 -9.87 1.39 -8.49
N GLY A 126 -9.97 2.55 -9.13
CA GLY A 126 -11.10 2.92 -9.99
C GLY A 126 -11.24 1.98 -11.18
N TYR A 127 -10.14 1.67 -11.85
CA TYR A 127 -10.15 0.72 -12.96
C TYR A 127 -10.65 -0.66 -12.52
N GLY A 128 -10.21 -1.17 -11.36
CA GLY A 128 -10.68 -2.44 -10.83
C GLY A 128 -12.17 -2.43 -10.48
N ILE A 129 -12.71 -1.31 -9.96
CA ILE A 129 -14.13 -1.16 -9.69
C ILE A 129 -14.96 -1.11 -10.97
N ASP A 130 -14.53 -0.33 -11.96
CA ASP A 130 -15.28 -0.15 -13.21
C ASP A 130 -15.40 -1.44 -14.03
N HIS A 131 -14.50 -2.40 -13.79
CA HIS A 131 -14.49 -3.70 -14.49
C HIS A 131 -15.01 -4.86 -13.62
N ILE A 132 -15.67 -4.58 -12.50
CA ILE A 132 -16.39 -5.60 -11.73
C ILE A 132 -17.50 -6.19 -12.63
N GLY A 133 -17.44 -7.48 -12.87
CA GLY A 133 -18.42 -8.20 -13.66
C GLY A 133 -18.09 -8.43 -15.15
N ASP A 134 -17.04 -7.79 -15.68
CA ASP A 134 -16.59 -8.04 -17.06
C ASP A 134 -15.99 -9.46 -17.27
N GLY A 135 -15.82 -10.22 -16.19
CA GLY A 135 -15.33 -11.61 -16.21
C GLY A 135 -16.41 -12.69 -16.14
N GLU A 136 -17.68 -12.32 -15.98
CA GLU A 136 -18.83 -13.23 -16.03
C GLU A 136 -19.54 -13.12 -17.38
N GLU A 137 -18.87 -13.40 -18.48
CA GLU A 137 -19.57 -13.97 -19.64
C GLU A 137 -19.92 -15.41 -19.27
N ILE A 138 -21.17 -15.58 -18.85
CA ILE A 138 -21.81 -16.90 -18.77
C ILE A 138 -21.73 -17.48 -20.18
N VAL A 139 -20.86 -18.44 -20.38
CA VAL A 139 -20.94 -19.32 -21.54
C VAL A 139 -22.16 -20.20 -21.34
N GLU A 140 -23.27 -19.85 -22.03
CA GLU A 140 -24.41 -20.74 -22.22
C GLU A 140 -24.01 -21.94 -23.08
#